data_33066786a0111c9907eae9371794854c
#
_entry.id   33066786a0111c9907eae9371794854c
#
_cell.length_a   1.000
_cell.length_b   1.000
_cell.length_c   1.000
_cell.angle_alpha   90.00
_cell.angle_beta   90.00
_cell.angle_gamma   90.00
#
_symmetry.space_group_name_H-M   'P 1'
#
loop_
_entity.id
_entity.type
_entity.pdbx_description
1 polymer ?
#
loop_
_entity_poly.entity_id
_entity_poly.type
_entity_poly.pdbx_seq_one_letter_code
_entity_poly.pdbx_strand_id
1 'polypeptide(L)'
;MKQMIIAILILLILSACGENDETRQQERTKKDGHQKIIAEQEPLSQEIALKRINDQKVFLVSDLIERVGGKYEYDELHRSLIMEINNQVYKMIYGISAIEQSGLYLPIDDVELIVNGEGIYLPVSFFEKVLGTSTEVTNEKIVFHWSKDVVAASLVHQESDLHEEMTVEEMIDYLSFLQKPIEGAQVSTIKNHLPGARRAYRNGYHEGIDWYPYASGQHISTVTPVYAMAKGVVVRADHNYNEYPSPEERNEDLALTAQLGQTPLYIFDRLRGRQVWVQYDKGVMVRFAHLDAIAKDLHVGKKVTESTIIGFVGNSGTSGAVNNDGSQLHLHKDILIYGELFWKPYTLEETKKIVVEIFGN
;
A
#
# COMPACT_ATOMS: atom_id res chain seq x y z
N MET A 1 31.23 37.98 -51.31
CA MET A 1 31.04 39.40 -51.73
C MET A 1 30.01 40.01 -50.76
N LYS A 2 30.55 40.92 -49.98
CA LYS A 2 30.02 42.25 -49.60
C LYS A 2 28.75 42.20 -48.74
N GLN A 3 28.82 42.49 -47.42
CA GLN A 3 28.84 43.84 -46.79
C GLN A 3 27.42 44.43 -46.75
N MET A 4 26.88 45.12 -45.75
CA MET A 4 27.41 45.94 -44.62
C MET A 4 26.14 46.37 -43.80
N ILE A 5 26.15 46.26 -42.46
CA ILE A 5 26.16 47.37 -41.47
C ILE A 5 25.34 48.62 -41.87
N ILE A 6 24.46 49.04 -40.97
CA ILE A 6 24.45 50.40 -40.39
C ILE A 6 23.48 50.45 -39.20
N ALA A 7 24.01 50.85 -38.06
CA ALA A 7 23.34 51.34 -36.86
C ALA A 7 23.21 52.88 -37.00
N ILE A 8 22.13 53.45 -36.50
CA ILE A 8 22.08 54.88 -36.15
C ILE A 8 21.25 55.09 -34.88
N LEU A 9 21.91 55.65 -33.95
CA LEU A 9 21.52 56.25 -32.64
C LEU A 9 21.11 57.71 -32.87
N ILE A 10 20.19 58.28 -32.10
CA ILE A 10 20.04 59.72 -31.68
C ILE A 10 18.77 59.81 -30.84
N LEU A 11 18.77 60.05 -29.62
CA LEU A 11 19.03 61.04 -28.56
C LEU A 11 17.98 62.16 -28.52
N LEU A 12 17.30 62.23 -27.35
CA LEU A 12 16.82 63.36 -26.53
C LEU A 12 15.86 64.40 -27.16
N ILE A 13 14.74 64.70 -26.45
CA ILE A 13 14.54 65.98 -25.74
C ILE A 13 13.41 65.83 -24.70
N LEU A 14 13.67 66.34 -23.51
CA LEU A 14 12.78 66.56 -22.37
C LEU A 14 11.79 67.70 -22.67
N SER A 15 10.56 67.56 -22.18
CA SER A 15 9.83 68.70 -21.60
C SER A 15 8.78 68.23 -20.62
N ALA A 16 8.89 68.75 -19.42
CA ALA A 16 7.99 68.58 -18.32
C ALA A 16 6.72 69.42 -18.49
N CYS A 17 5.60 68.87 -18.00
CA CYS A 17 4.62 69.66 -17.22
C CYS A 17 3.72 68.66 -16.48
N GLY A 18 3.63 68.85 -15.19
CA GLY A 18 2.83 68.02 -14.31
C GLY A 18 1.36 68.29 -14.42
N GLU A 19 0.60 67.32 -13.94
CA GLU A 19 -0.67 67.52 -13.22
C GLU A 19 -1.21 66.19 -12.72
N ASN A 20 -1.47 66.20 -11.40
CA ASN A 20 -2.42 65.38 -10.66
C ASN A 20 -2.11 63.90 -10.41
N ASP A 21 -1.40 63.72 -9.33
CA ASP A 21 -1.02 62.46 -8.66
C ASP A 21 -2.06 61.99 -7.63
N GLU A 22 -3.36 62.28 -7.82
CA GLU A 22 -4.40 61.84 -6.85
C GLU A 22 -5.35 60.76 -7.39
N THR A 23 -5.34 60.47 -8.68
CA THR A 23 -6.28 59.47 -9.26
C THR A 23 -5.66 58.10 -9.48
N ARG A 24 -4.36 57.91 -9.24
CA ARG A 24 -3.66 56.62 -9.45
C ARG A 24 -3.45 55.81 -8.17
N GLN A 25 -3.78 56.32 -6.99
CA GLN A 25 -3.73 55.61 -5.73
C GLN A 25 -5.03 54.87 -5.37
N GLN A 26 -6.14 55.20 -6.00
CA GLN A 26 -7.41 54.53 -5.70
C GLN A 26 -7.69 53.26 -6.56
N GLU A 27 -6.92 53.02 -7.62
CA GLU A 27 -7.07 51.78 -8.40
C GLU A 27 -6.08 50.66 -8.01
N ARG A 28 -5.08 50.91 -7.16
CA ARG A 28 -4.15 49.89 -6.60
C ARG A 28 -4.60 49.24 -5.31
N THR A 29 -5.63 49.75 -4.65
CA THR A 29 -6.14 49.20 -3.39
C THR A 29 -7.37 48.30 -3.53
N LYS A 30 -7.75 47.89 -4.74
CA LYS A 30 -8.87 46.96 -4.98
C LYS A 30 -8.48 45.59 -5.52
N LYS A 31 -7.20 45.20 -5.50
CA LYS A 31 -6.74 43.89 -5.93
C LYS A 31 -6.07 43.02 -4.86
N ASP A 32 -6.02 43.52 -3.62
CA ASP A 32 -5.56 42.74 -2.47
C ASP A 32 -6.71 42.61 -1.46
N GLY A 33 -7.44 41.52 -1.59
CA GLY A 33 -8.46 41.30 -0.61
C GLY A 33 -9.33 40.11 -0.93
N HIS A 34 -8.80 38.92 -0.78
CA HIS A 34 -9.51 37.76 -0.23
C HIS A 34 -8.53 36.57 -0.16
N GLN A 35 -7.41 36.79 0.54
CA GLN A 35 -6.85 35.66 1.27
C GLN A 35 -7.83 35.40 2.43
N LYS A 36 -8.69 34.40 2.24
CA LYS A 36 -9.50 33.84 3.30
C LYS A 36 -8.48 33.27 4.31
N ILE A 37 -8.19 34.04 5.37
CA ILE A 37 -7.52 33.51 6.55
C ILE A 37 -8.48 32.48 7.09
N ILE A 38 -8.21 31.20 6.75
CA ILE A 38 -8.80 30.08 7.46
C ILE A 38 -8.20 30.20 8.86
N ALA A 39 -8.99 30.65 9.81
CA ALA A 39 -8.59 30.67 11.21
C ALA A 39 -8.25 29.21 11.56
N GLU A 40 -6.98 28.93 11.82
CA GLU A 40 -6.56 27.68 12.43
C GLU A 40 -7.37 27.57 13.74
N GLN A 41 -8.30 26.63 13.77
CA GLN A 41 -8.99 26.30 15.00
C GLN A 41 -7.96 25.62 15.90
N GLU A 42 -7.74 26.15 17.10
CA GLU A 42 -6.90 25.50 18.09
C GLU A 42 -7.39 24.05 18.31
N PRO A 43 -6.47 23.08 18.34
CA PRO A 43 -6.85 21.68 18.49
C PRO A 43 -7.61 21.48 19.82
N LEU A 44 -8.78 20.87 19.72
CA LEU A 44 -9.62 20.61 20.89
C LEU A 44 -9.10 19.35 21.61
N SER A 45 -9.00 19.45 22.96
CA SER A 45 -8.74 18.27 23.78
C SER A 45 -9.93 17.34 23.74
N GLN A 46 -9.65 16.07 23.39
CA GLN A 46 -10.64 14.97 23.33
C GLN A 46 -10.22 13.86 24.28
N GLU A 47 -11.20 13.08 24.76
CA GLU A 47 -10.92 11.89 25.56
C GLU A 47 -11.76 10.70 25.13
N ILE A 48 -11.16 9.52 25.21
CA ILE A 48 -11.80 8.22 24.91
C ILE A 48 -11.50 7.25 26.06
N ALA A 49 -12.52 6.49 26.47
CA ALA A 49 -12.36 5.44 27.47
C ALA A 49 -11.49 4.29 26.93
N LEU A 50 -10.67 3.73 27.79
CA LEU A 50 -9.82 2.59 27.48
C LEU A 50 -10.37 1.31 28.13
N LYS A 51 -10.14 0.20 27.42
CA LYS A 51 -10.36 -1.14 27.88
C LYS A 51 -9.01 -1.90 27.84
N ARG A 52 -8.88 -2.97 28.61
CA ARG A 52 -7.76 -3.88 28.51
C ARG A 52 -8.22 -5.19 27.89
N ILE A 53 -7.61 -5.57 26.76
CA ILE A 53 -7.83 -6.84 26.07
C ILE A 53 -6.44 -7.47 25.86
N ASN A 54 -6.26 -8.73 26.31
CA ASN A 54 -4.98 -9.45 26.22
C ASN A 54 -3.77 -8.62 26.71
N ASP A 55 -3.92 -7.97 27.88
CA ASP A 55 -2.95 -7.06 28.49
C ASP A 55 -2.62 -5.79 27.70
N GLN A 56 -3.25 -5.56 26.57
CA GLN A 56 -3.10 -4.36 25.75
C GLN A 56 -4.20 -3.35 26.07
N LYS A 57 -3.82 -2.05 26.18
CA LYS A 57 -4.80 -0.96 26.27
C LYS A 57 -5.35 -0.66 24.89
N VAL A 58 -6.67 -0.69 24.77
CA VAL A 58 -7.39 -0.52 23.52
C VAL A 58 -8.57 0.43 23.69
N PHE A 59 -9.04 1.00 22.60
CA PHE A 59 -10.23 1.84 22.54
C PHE A 59 -11.20 1.34 21.46
N LEU A 60 -12.48 1.67 21.59
CA LEU A 60 -13.49 1.38 20.59
C LEU A 60 -13.32 2.29 19.36
N VAL A 61 -13.39 1.71 18.19
CA VAL A 61 -13.35 2.45 16.91
C VAL A 61 -14.51 3.44 16.80
N SER A 62 -15.71 3.06 17.28
CA SER A 62 -16.88 3.96 17.32
C SER A 62 -16.60 5.23 18.13
N ASP A 63 -15.94 5.10 19.28
CA ASP A 63 -15.65 6.24 20.15
C ASP A 63 -14.63 7.19 19.49
N LEU A 64 -13.61 6.63 18.81
CA LEU A 64 -12.69 7.43 18.02
C LEU A 64 -13.44 8.25 16.96
N ILE A 65 -14.27 7.59 16.15
CA ILE A 65 -15.00 8.24 15.04
C ILE A 65 -15.97 9.31 15.57
N GLU A 66 -16.61 9.08 16.72
CA GLU A 66 -17.46 10.09 17.37
C GLU A 66 -16.66 11.36 17.74
N ARG A 67 -15.41 11.22 18.23
CA ARG A 67 -14.58 12.33 18.68
C ARG A 67 -13.89 13.08 17.54
N VAL A 68 -13.34 12.33 16.56
CA VAL A 68 -12.56 12.95 15.47
C VAL A 68 -13.42 13.35 14.27
N GLY A 69 -14.62 12.80 14.16
CA GLY A 69 -15.45 12.82 12.95
C GLY A 69 -14.97 11.82 11.92
N GLY A 70 -15.81 11.56 10.92
CA GLY A 70 -15.50 10.56 9.89
C GLY A 70 -16.53 9.44 9.89
N LYS A 71 -16.15 8.31 9.32
CA LYS A 71 -16.99 7.10 9.25
C LYS A 71 -16.13 5.86 9.29
N TYR A 72 -16.73 4.73 9.62
CA TYR A 72 -16.10 3.41 9.52
C TYR A 72 -17.12 2.37 9.08
N GLU A 73 -16.62 1.30 8.51
CA GLU A 73 -17.36 0.11 8.12
C GLU A 73 -16.52 -1.13 8.46
N TYR A 74 -17.15 -2.16 8.98
CA TYR A 74 -16.52 -3.46 9.18
C TYR A 74 -17.23 -4.50 8.34
N ASP A 75 -16.47 -5.13 7.45
CA ASP A 75 -16.93 -6.23 6.62
C ASP A 75 -16.66 -7.56 7.32
N GLU A 76 -17.71 -8.20 7.78
CA GLU A 76 -17.66 -9.51 8.47
C GLU A 76 -17.11 -10.63 7.56
N LEU A 77 -17.40 -10.57 6.26
CA LEU A 77 -16.95 -11.57 5.31
C LEU A 77 -15.43 -11.49 5.10
N HIS A 78 -14.92 -10.28 4.89
CA HIS A 78 -13.51 -10.02 4.68
C HIS A 78 -12.74 -9.86 5.99
N ARG A 79 -13.43 -9.75 7.13
CA ARG A 79 -12.90 -9.38 8.45
C ARG A 79 -12.07 -8.09 8.39
N SER A 80 -12.52 -7.14 7.60
CA SER A 80 -11.79 -5.91 7.31
C SER A 80 -12.49 -4.68 7.84
N LEU A 81 -11.71 -3.79 8.43
CA LEU A 81 -12.13 -2.46 8.87
C LEU A 81 -11.68 -1.43 7.84
N ILE A 82 -12.61 -0.58 7.41
CA ILE A 82 -12.34 0.61 6.62
C ILE A 82 -12.77 1.80 7.44
N MET A 83 -11.88 2.78 7.63
CA MET A 83 -12.15 4.03 8.32
C MET A 83 -11.79 5.20 7.42
N GLU A 84 -12.60 6.25 7.46
CA GLU A 84 -12.30 7.53 6.82
C GLU A 84 -12.22 8.60 7.90
N ILE A 85 -11.04 9.20 8.08
CA ILE A 85 -10.73 10.23 9.06
C ILE A 85 -9.93 11.33 8.35
N ASN A 86 -10.38 12.59 8.41
CA ASN A 86 -9.71 13.73 7.73
C ASN A 86 -9.39 13.44 6.26
N ASN A 87 -10.34 12.86 5.52
CA ASN A 87 -10.20 12.46 4.12
C ASN A 87 -9.08 11.41 3.84
N GLN A 88 -8.53 10.79 4.86
CA GLN A 88 -7.65 9.63 4.72
C GLN A 88 -8.46 8.35 4.93
N VAL A 89 -8.25 7.37 4.07
CA VAL A 89 -8.88 6.05 4.18
C VAL A 89 -7.88 5.08 4.79
N TYR A 90 -8.24 4.47 5.90
CA TYR A 90 -7.44 3.44 6.58
C TYR A 90 -8.11 2.09 6.37
N LYS A 91 -7.35 1.09 5.93
CA LYS A 91 -7.83 -0.29 5.81
C LYS A 91 -6.98 -1.23 6.65
N MET A 92 -7.64 -2.10 7.40
CA MET A 92 -7.04 -3.12 8.24
C MET A 92 -7.82 -4.42 8.12
N ILE A 93 -7.15 -5.55 8.31
CA ILE A 93 -7.77 -6.87 8.31
C ILE A 93 -7.47 -7.53 9.65
N TYR A 94 -8.50 -8.06 10.30
CA TYR A 94 -8.34 -8.76 11.58
C TYR A 94 -7.39 -9.96 11.45
N GLY A 95 -6.41 -10.00 12.35
CA GLY A 95 -5.35 -11.02 12.36
C GLY A 95 -4.19 -10.76 11.41
N ILE A 96 -4.13 -9.58 10.79
CA ILE A 96 -3.05 -9.16 9.89
C ILE A 96 -2.42 -7.87 10.40
N SER A 97 -1.12 -7.91 10.73
CA SER A 97 -0.35 -6.73 11.18
C SER A 97 0.08 -5.89 9.98
N ALA A 98 -0.89 -5.25 9.32
CA ALA A 98 -0.64 -4.33 8.22
C ALA A 98 -1.74 -3.26 8.16
N ILE A 99 -1.33 -2.01 7.94
CA ILE A 99 -2.22 -0.88 7.82
C ILE A 99 -2.01 -0.24 6.46
N GLU A 100 -3.09 -0.12 5.70
CA GLU A 100 -3.12 0.67 4.48
C GLU A 100 -3.71 2.04 4.80
N GLN A 101 -3.03 3.09 4.39
CA GLN A 101 -3.51 4.47 4.44
C GLN A 101 -3.60 5.01 3.02
N SER A 102 -4.82 5.19 2.52
CA SER A 102 -5.08 5.74 1.18
C SER A 102 -4.24 5.07 0.08
N GLY A 103 -4.18 3.74 0.08
CA GLY A 103 -3.45 2.94 -0.90
C GLY A 103 -1.97 2.69 -0.59
N LEU A 104 -1.39 3.33 0.42
CA LEU A 104 -0.01 3.11 0.86
C LEU A 104 0.03 2.28 2.14
N TYR A 105 0.94 1.31 2.23
CA TYR A 105 1.11 0.52 3.44
C TYR A 105 2.12 1.18 4.38
N LEU A 106 1.73 1.31 5.65
CA LEU A 106 2.55 1.94 6.67
C LEU A 106 3.55 0.95 7.28
N PRO A 107 4.80 1.38 7.59
CA PRO A 107 5.79 0.53 8.23
C PRO A 107 5.55 0.41 9.76
N ILE A 108 4.41 -0.15 10.15
CA ILE A 108 3.92 -0.26 11.53
C ILE A 108 3.45 -1.70 11.75
N ASP A 109 3.95 -2.39 12.77
CA ASP A 109 3.68 -3.80 13.08
C ASP A 109 3.04 -4.06 14.45
N ASP A 110 2.85 -3.03 15.27
CA ASP A 110 2.28 -3.14 16.63
C ASP A 110 0.88 -2.51 16.76
N VAL A 111 0.25 -2.24 15.64
CA VAL A 111 -1.14 -1.78 15.57
C VAL A 111 -1.96 -2.84 14.85
N GLU A 112 -2.64 -3.68 15.63
CA GLU A 112 -3.50 -4.75 15.13
C GLU A 112 -4.97 -4.44 15.40
N LEU A 113 -5.82 -4.83 14.46
CA LEU A 113 -7.26 -4.78 14.62
C LEU A 113 -7.72 -5.90 15.56
N ILE A 114 -8.45 -5.54 16.60
CA ILE A 114 -9.02 -6.47 17.58
C ILE A 114 -10.54 -6.46 17.45
N VAL A 115 -11.12 -7.63 17.23
CA VAL A 115 -12.56 -7.81 17.09
C VAL A 115 -13.04 -8.88 18.06
N ASN A 116 -14.04 -8.56 18.85
CA ASN A 116 -14.73 -9.51 19.73
C ASN A 116 -16.23 -9.23 19.73
N GLY A 117 -17.02 -10.06 20.43
CA GLY A 117 -18.49 -9.91 20.48
C GLY A 117 -19.00 -8.61 21.08
N GLU A 118 -18.11 -7.76 21.62
CA GLU A 118 -18.47 -6.47 22.24
C GLU A 118 -18.12 -5.28 21.34
N GLY A 119 -17.30 -5.48 20.29
CA GLY A 119 -16.96 -4.39 19.36
C GLY A 119 -15.64 -4.56 18.61
N ILE A 120 -15.25 -3.47 17.96
CA ILE A 120 -14.04 -3.33 17.15
C ILE A 120 -13.12 -2.37 17.86
N TYR A 121 -11.88 -2.80 18.12
CA TYR A 121 -10.93 -2.07 18.94
C TYR A 121 -9.62 -1.88 18.23
N LEU A 122 -8.94 -0.78 18.56
CA LEU A 122 -7.56 -0.49 18.16
C LEU A 122 -6.70 -0.21 19.40
N PRO A 123 -5.40 -0.54 19.35
CA PRO A 123 -4.47 -0.22 20.44
C PRO A 123 -4.19 1.28 20.51
N VAL A 124 -3.83 1.77 21.70
CA VAL A 124 -3.52 3.19 21.93
C VAL A 124 -2.37 3.72 21.05
N SER A 125 -1.47 2.85 20.60
CA SER A 125 -0.37 3.18 19.69
C SER A 125 -0.86 3.69 18.33
N PHE A 126 -2.11 3.43 17.94
CA PHE A 126 -2.74 3.96 16.71
C PHE A 126 -2.71 5.50 16.66
N PHE A 127 -2.91 6.17 17.80
CA PHE A 127 -2.91 7.63 17.85
C PHE A 127 -1.56 8.23 17.44
N GLU A 128 -0.48 7.75 18.03
CA GLU A 128 0.86 8.30 17.77
C GLU A 128 1.43 7.83 16.44
N LYS A 129 1.26 6.54 16.13
CA LYS A 129 1.90 5.91 14.97
C LYS A 129 1.15 6.11 13.67
N VAL A 130 -0.19 6.14 13.72
CA VAL A 130 -1.02 6.25 12.52
C VAL A 130 -1.60 7.65 12.36
N LEU A 131 -2.19 8.22 13.43
CA LEU A 131 -2.77 9.56 13.37
C LEU A 131 -1.75 10.67 13.61
N GLY A 132 -0.52 10.35 14.07
CA GLY A 132 0.55 11.33 14.32
C GLY A 132 0.23 12.32 15.45
N THR A 133 -0.68 11.99 16.37
CA THR A 133 -1.11 12.86 17.45
C THR A 133 -0.52 12.44 18.80
N SER A 134 -0.03 13.39 19.57
CA SER A 134 0.47 13.13 20.93
C SER A 134 -0.67 12.83 21.90
N THR A 135 -0.41 11.95 22.88
CA THR A 135 -1.43 11.46 23.78
C THR A 135 -0.97 11.44 25.24
N GLU A 136 -1.94 11.57 26.14
CA GLU A 136 -1.78 11.27 27.58
C GLU A 136 -2.62 10.03 27.90
N VAL A 137 -1.95 8.95 28.29
CA VAL A 137 -2.59 7.64 28.51
C VAL A 137 -2.62 7.30 30.00
N THR A 138 -3.82 7.14 30.55
CA THR A 138 -4.05 6.61 31.91
C THR A 138 -4.46 5.11 31.86
N ASN A 139 -4.92 4.55 32.95
CA ASN A 139 -5.49 3.20 32.96
C ASN A 139 -6.93 3.16 32.42
N GLU A 140 -7.65 4.28 32.44
CA GLU A 140 -9.07 4.35 32.16
C GLU A 140 -9.38 5.13 30.88
N LYS A 141 -8.51 6.05 30.47
CA LYS A 141 -8.74 6.91 29.31
C LYS A 141 -7.44 7.34 28.60
N ILE A 142 -7.60 7.69 27.35
CA ILE A 142 -6.61 8.41 26.54
C ILE A 142 -7.13 9.82 26.29
N VAL A 143 -6.25 10.82 26.44
CA VAL A 143 -6.50 12.22 26.11
C VAL A 143 -5.59 12.60 24.95
N PHE A 144 -6.15 13.26 23.95
CA PHE A 144 -5.43 13.68 22.74
C PHE A 144 -5.97 15.02 22.22
N HIS A 145 -5.17 15.73 21.45
CA HIS A 145 -5.57 16.96 20.79
C HIS A 145 -5.92 16.68 19.33
N TRP A 146 -7.08 17.13 18.90
CA TRP A 146 -7.55 16.89 17.55
C TRP A 146 -8.00 18.18 16.86
N SER A 147 -7.44 18.44 15.67
CA SER A 147 -7.93 19.47 14.75
C SER A 147 -8.53 18.79 13.52
N LYS A 148 -9.65 19.30 13.05
CA LYS A 148 -10.19 18.90 11.76
C LYS A 148 -9.44 19.66 10.67
N ASP A 149 -8.22 19.25 10.38
CA ASP A 149 -7.50 19.81 9.25
C ASP A 149 -8.12 19.29 7.97
N VAL A 150 -8.65 20.19 7.18
CA VAL A 150 -9.05 19.91 5.78
C VAL A 150 -7.76 19.83 4.96
N VAL A 151 -6.96 18.83 5.20
CA VAL A 151 -5.84 18.51 4.30
C VAL A 151 -6.42 18.00 3.00
N ALA A 152 -5.97 18.57 1.91
CA ALA A 152 -6.46 18.25 0.58
C ALA A 152 -6.26 16.76 0.25
N ALA A 153 -7.27 15.94 0.52
CA ALA A 153 -7.36 14.54 0.11
C ALA A 153 -7.44 14.34 -1.41
N SER A 154 -7.53 15.46 -2.15
CA SER A 154 -7.68 15.42 -3.61
C SER A 154 -6.50 14.80 -4.36
N LEU A 155 -5.31 14.71 -3.77
CA LEU A 155 -4.14 14.19 -4.47
C LEU A 155 -4.07 12.66 -4.46
N VAL A 156 -4.40 12.00 -3.35
CA VAL A 156 -4.26 10.53 -3.23
C VAL A 156 -5.35 9.79 -4.01
N HIS A 157 -6.59 10.28 -4.02
CA HIS A 157 -7.65 9.71 -4.86
C HIS A 157 -7.35 9.89 -6.36
N GLN A 158 -6.72 11.00 -6.74
CA GLN A 158 -6.36 11.27 -8.13
C GLN A 158 -5.21 10.37 -8.62
N GLU A 159 -4.30 9.95 -7.73
CA GLU A 159 -3.20 9.04 -8.07
C GLU A 159 -3.64 7.57 -8.11
N SER A 160 -4.64 7.14 -7.31
CA SER A 160 -5.19 5.78 -7.37
C SER A 160 -5.91 5.48 -8.68
N ASP A 161 -6.59 6.46 -9.26
CA ASP A 161 -7.35 6.28 -10.50
C ASP A 161 -6.44 6.28 -11.76
N LEU A 162 -5.24 6.89 -11.66
CA LEU A 162 -4.30 6.98 -12.77
C LEU A 162 -3.88 5.62 -13.35
N HIS A 163 -3.72 4.59 -12.53
CA HIS A 163 -3.26 3.29 -13.03
C HIS A 163 -4.35 2.53 -13.80
N GLU A 164 -5.63 2.80 -13.55
CA GLU A 164 -6.74 2.17 -14.27
C GLU A 164 -6.86 2.66 -15.72
N GLU A 165 -6.31 3.84 -16.02
CA GLU A 165 -6.31 4.46 -17.33
C GLU A 165 -5.00 4.25 -18.12
N MET A 166 -3.95 3.68 -17.53
CA MET A 166 -2.66 3.47 -18.19
C MET A 166 -2.78 2.47 -19.34
N THR A 167 -2.20 2.80 -20.47
CA THR A 167 -1.96 1.86 -21.56
C THR A 167 -0.93 0.80 -21.15
N VAL A 168 -0.80 -0.27 -21.91
CA VAL A 168 0.20 -1.33 -21.67
C VAL A 168 1.62 -0.75 -21.65
N GLU A 169 1.94 0.14 -22.58
CA GLU A 169 3.25 0.79 -22.70
C GLU A 169 3.55 1.70 -21.49
N GLU A 170 2.57 2.47 -21.05
CA GLU A 170 2.70 3.34 -19.87
C GLU A 170 2.88 2.50 -18.59
N MET A 171 2.17 1.37 -18.45
CA MET A 171 2.34 0.48 -17.31
C MET A 171 3.72 -0.19 -17.31
N ILE A 172 4.25 -0.58 -18.48
CA ILE A 172 5.62 -1.10 -18.61
C ILE A 172 6.63 -0.05 -18.14
N ASP A 173 6.51 1.19 -18.60
CA ASP A 173 7.39 2.30 -18.19
C ASP A 173 7.26 2.59 -16.69
N TYR A 174 6.03 2.62 -16.18
CA TYR A 174 5.73 2.88 -14.76
C TYR A 174 6.40 1.88 -13.83
N LEU A 175 6.36 0.58 -14.15
CA LEU A 175 6.92 -0.51 -13.36
C LEU A 175 8.37 -0.87 -13.72
N SER A 176 8.99 -0.23 -14.71
CA SER A 176 10.34 -0.53 -15.22
C SER A 176 11.47 -0.38 -14.19
N PHE A 177 11.22 0.34 -13.09
CA PHE A 177 12.20 0.48 -12.00
C PHE A 177 12.33 -0.78 -11.12
N LEU A 178 11.41 -1.74 -11.25
CA LEU A 178 11.45 -2.99 -10.51
C LEU A 178 12.37 -4.01 -11.17
N GLN A 179 13.28 -4.59 -10.42
CA GLN A 179 14.09 -5.72 -10.89
C GLN A 179 13.45 -7.08 -10.58
N LYS A 180 14.04 -8.14 -11.13
CA LYS A 180 13.63 -9.53 -10.83
C LYS A 180 13.92 -9.88 -9.37
N PRO A 181 13.00 -10.61 -8.68
CA PRO A 181 13.19 -10.98 -7.28
C PRO A 181 14.15 -12.17 -7.09
N ILE A 182 14.43 -12.94 -8.15
CA ILE A 182 15.36 -14.08 -8.13
C ILE A 182 16.40 -13.86 -9.23
N GLU A 183 17.67 -13.84 -8.84
CA GLU A 183 18.77 -13.60 -9.75
C GLU A 183 18.83 -14.65 -10.87
N GLY A 184 18.95 -14.19 -12.12
CA GLY A 184 19.03 -15.02 -13.30
C GLY A 184 17.74 -15.74 -13.70
N ALA A 185 16.67 -15.70 -12.88
CA ALA A 185 15.41 -16.34 -13.21
C ALA A 185 14.66 -15.58 -14.31
N GLN A 186 14.01 -16.31 -15.19
CA GLN A 186 13.10 -15.79 -16.21
C GLN A 186 11.67 -15.84 -15.70
N VAL A 187 10.84 -14.86 -16.07
CA VAL A 187 9.42 -14.92 -15.78
C VAL A 187 8.75 -16.00 -16.61
N SER A 188 7.86 -16.77 -15.98
CA SER A 188 7.10 -17.79 -16.69
C SER A 188 6.06 -17.18 -17.63
N THR A 189 5.94 -17.74 -18.83
CA THR A 189 4.87 -17.41 -19.79
C THR A 189 3.71 -18.41 -19.77
N ILE A 190 3.75 -19.39 -18.87
CA ILE A 190 2.68 -20.37 -18.67
C ILE A 190 1.46 -19.64 -18.12
N LYS A 191 0.30 -19.80 -18.79
CA LYS A 191 -0.93 -19.07 -18.48
C LYS A 191 -1.27 -19.04 -16.97
N ASN A 192 -1.19 -20.20 -16.32
CA ASN A 192 -1.55 -20.30 -14.89
C ASN A 192 -0.54 -19.66 -13.93
N HIS A 193 0.64 -19.23 -14.40
CA HIS A 193 1.63 -18.54 -13.58
C HIS A 193 1.50 -17.03 -13.65
N LEU A 194 0.62 -16.52 -14.52
CA LEU A 194 0.44 -15.09 -14.77
C LEU A 194 -0.69 -14.52 -13.91
N PRO A 195 -0.57 -13.27 -13.48
CA PRO A 195 -1.66 -12.56 -12.82
C PRO A 195 -2.86 -12.42 -13.77
N GLY A 196 -4.07 -12.47 -13.21
CA GLY A 196 -5.31 -12.48 -13.99
C GLY A 196 -5.70 -13.86 -14.56
N ALA A 197 -4.89 -14.89 -14.40
CA ALA A 197 -5.26 -16.26 -14.81
C ALA A 197 -6.37 -16.82 -13.91
N ARG A 198 -7.39 -17.46 -14.53
CA ARG A 198 -8.53 -18.01 -13.79
C ARG A 198 -8.13 -19.16 -12.87
N ARG A 199 -8.57 -19.12 -11.62
CA ARG A 199 -8.43 -20.16 -10.59
C ARG A 199 -9.79 -20.82 -10.34
N ALA A 200 -10.13 -21.86 -11.15
CA ALA A 200 -11.44 -22.50 -11.11
C ALA A 200 -11.77 -23.10 -9.72
N TYR A 201 -10.76 -23.63 -9.02
CA TYR A 201 -10.93 -24.28 -7.71
C TYR A 201 -11.43 -23.36 -6.60
N ARG A 202 -11.38 -22.04 -6.79
CA ARG A 202 -11.87 -21.02 -5.84
C ARG A 202 -12.73 -19.93 -6.48
N ASN A 203 -13.19 -20.16 -7.73
CA ASN A 203 -13.97 -19.19 -8.50
C ASN A 203 -13.32 -17.78 -8.62
N GLY A 204 -12.00 -17.70 -8.53
CA GLY A 204 -11.25 -16.43 -8.55
C GLY A 204 -10.23 -16.37 -9.68
N TYR A 205 -9.30 -15.46 -9.52
CA TYR A 205 -8.19 -15.21 -10.42
C TYR A 205 -6.87 -15.33 -9.65
N HIS A 206 -5.78 -15.50 -10.36
CA HIS A 206 -4.44 -15.45 -9.82
C HIS A 206 -4.04 -13.99 -9.59
N GLU A 207 -3.59 -13.65 -8.40
CA GLU A 207 -3.29 -12.26 -8.04
C GLU A 207 -1.93 -11.80 -8.53
N GLY A 208 -0.97 -12.73 -8.62
CA GLY A 208 0.42 -12.39 -8.84
C GLY A 208 1.11 -13.23 -9.89
N ILE A 209 2.43 -13.20 -9.83
CA ILE A 209 3.35 -13.90 -10.74
C ILE A 209 3.99 -15.05 -9.97
N ASP A 210 3.95 -16.26 -10.55
CA ASP A 210 4.60 -17.45 -9.99
C ASP A 210 5.93 -17.76 -10.67
N TRP A 211 6.96 -18.03 -9.86
CA TRP A 211 8.31 -18.39 -10.29
C TRP A 211 8.62 -19.83 -9.87
N TYR A 212 8.27 -20.78 -10.72
CA TYR A 212 8.50 -22.21 -10.49
C TYR A 212 9.87 -22.66 -10.99
N PRO A 213 10.53 -23.65 -10.35
CA PRO A 213 11.82 -24.19 -10.81
C PRO A 213 11.81 -24.62 -12.28
N TYR A 214 10.74 -25.30 -12.71
CA TYR A 214 10.62 -25.86 -14.07
C TYR A 214 10.28 -24.80 -15.15
N ALA A 215 9.95 -23.58 -14.75
CA ALA A 215 9.48 -22.54 -15.68
C ALA A 215 10.32 -21.26 -15.64
N SER A 216 11.34 -21.18 -14.77
CA SER A 216 12.15 -19.98 -14.58
C SER A 216 13.55 -20.05 -15.18
N GLY A 217 13.92 -21.21 -15.79
CA GLY A 217 15.26 -21.41 -16.35
C GLY A 217 16.39 -21.51 -15.32
N GLN A 218 16.04 -21.53 -14.01
CA GLN A 218 16.97 -21.59 -12.90
C GLN A 218 16.60 -22.72 -11.94
N HIS A 219 17.62 -23.25 -11.25
CA HIS A 219 17.38 -24.15 -10.13
C HIS A 219 16.87 -23.34 -8.93
N ILE A 220 15.60 -23.50 -8.58
CA ILE A 220 14.98 -22.87 -7.42
C ILE A 220 14.75 -23.91 -6.33
N SER A 221 15.14 -23.59 -5.09
CA SER A 221 15.01 -24.43 -3.91
C SER A 221 14.75 -23.56 -2.67
N THR A 222 14.59 -24.18 -1.51
CA THR A 222 14.38 -23.46 -0.24
C THR A 222 15.59 -22.65 0.24
N VAL A 223 16.73 -22.76 -0.41
CA VAL A 223 17.90 -21.91 -0.17
C VAL A 223 18.08 -20.80 -1.23
N THR A 224 17.17 -20.72 -2.20
CA THR A 224 17.20 -19.68 -3.23
C THR A 224 16.79 -18.35 -2.63
N PRO A 225 17.68 -17.33 -2.65
CA PRO A 225 17.37 -16.03 -2.07
C PRO A 225 16.33 -15.28 -2.91
N VAL A 226 15.46 -14.56 -2.21
CA VAL A 226 14.52 -13.60 -2.78
C VAL A 226 15.01 -12.20 -2.43
N TYR A 227 15.16 -11.35 -3.43
CA TYR A 227 15.65 -9.99 -3.29
C TYR A 227 14.50 -8.98 -3.32
N ALA A 228 14.69 -7.85 -2.63
CA ALA A 228 13.85 -6.69 -2.87
C ALA A 228 14.01 -6.20 -4.32
N MET A 229 12.95 -5.62 -4.88
CA MET A 229 12.92 -5.33 -6.31
C MET A 229 13.36 -3.92 -6.67
N ALA A 230 13.47 -3.03 -5.68
CA ALA A 230 13.90 -1.64 -5.78
C ALA A 230 14.25 -1.11 -4.39
N LYS A 231 14.58 0.19 -4.30
CA LYS A 231 14.64 0.89 -3.01
C LYS A 231 13.24 0.99 -2.42
N GLY A 232 13.08 0.60 -1.16
CA GLY A 232 11.77 0.59 -0.50
C GLY A 232 11.87 0.45 1.01
N VAL A 233 10.71 0.25 1.65
CA VAL A 233 10.59 0.00 3.09
C VAL A 233 9.74 -1.24 3.34
N VAL A 234 10.18 -2.08 4.26
CA VAL A 234 9.42 -3.26 4.68
C VAL A 234 8.21 -2.80 5.50
N VAL A 235 7.02 -3.23 5.09
CA VAL A 235 5.76 -2.90 5.77
C VAL A 235 5.10 -4.11 6.44
N ARG A 236 5.60 -5.33 6.14
CA ARG A 236 5.21 -6.58 6.80
C ARG A 236 6.32 -7.62 6.69
N ALA A 237 6.56 -8.40 7.76
CA ALA A 237 7.52 -9.50 7.79
C ALA A 237 7.05 -10.60 8.77
N ASP A 238 6.53 -11.71 8.25
CA ASP A 238 5.87 -12.77 9.02
C ASP A 238 6.88 -13.77 9.61
N HIS A 239 7.77 -13.33 10.48
CA HIS A 239 8.74 -14.22 11.15
C HIS A 239 8.08 -15.33 11.94
N ASN A 240 6.93 -15.06 12.57
CA ASN A 240 6.18 -15.98 13.44
C ASN A 240 5.02 -16.65 12.69
N TYR A 241 5.11 -16.81 11.37
CA TYR A 241 4.08 -17.50 10.60
C TYR A 241 3.86 -18.95 11.09
N ASN A 242 2.59 -19.32 11.22
CA ASN A 242 2.16 -20.69 11.51
C ASN A 242 1.43 -21.25 10.29
N GLU A 243 1.83 -22.44 9.85
CA GLU A 243 1.20 -23.14 8.75
C GLU A 243 -0.23 -23.58 9.09
N TYR A 244 -1.06 -23.88 8.08
CA TYR A 244 -2.31 -24.56 8.30
C TYR A 244 -2.09 -25.83 9.14
N PRO A 245 -2.90 -26.04 10.19
CA PRO A 245 -2.74 -27.21 11.07
C PRO A 245 -2.98 -28.53 10.36
N SER A 246 -3.81 -28.55 9.31
CA SER A 246 -4.12 -29.75 8.55
C SER A 246 -4.59 -29.43 7.12
N PRO A 247 -4.53 -30.43 6.20
CA PRO A 247 -5.12 -30.32 4.87
C PRO A 247 -6.62 -30.06 4.89
N GLU A 248 -7.34 -30.55 5.89
CA GLU A 248 -8.77 -30.38 6.05
C GLU A 248 -9.12 -28.91 6.24
N GLU A 249 -8.46 -28.21 7.18
CA GLU A 249 -8.70 -26.76 7.41
C GLU A 249 -8.42 -25.91 6.17
N ARG A 250 -7.34 -26.23 5.45
CA ARG A 250 -7.07 -25.54 4.19
C ARG A 250 -8.15 -25.80 3.13
N ASN A 251 -8.66 -27.04 3.06
CA ASN A 251 -9.71 -27.39 2.12
C ASN A 251 -11.06 -26.74 2.49
N GLU A 252 -11.34 -26.54 3.78
CA GLU A 252 -12.51 -25.78 4.26
C GLU A 252 -12.45 -24.32 3.79
N ASP A 253 -11.30 -23.67 3.91
CA ASP A 253 -11.10 -22.30 3.38
C ASP A 253 -11.32 -22.25 1.86
N LEU A 254 -10.81 -23.21 1.11
CA LEU A 254 -11.00 -23.28 -0.35
C LEU A 254 -12.46 -23.55 -0.72
N ALA A 255 -13.15 -24.45 0.00
CA ALA A 255 -14.57 -24.73 -0.22
C ALA A 255 -15.44 -23.50 0.05
N LEU A 256 -15.19 -22.79 1.16
CA LEU A 256 -15.87 -21.54 1.47
C LEU A 256 -15.66 -20.50 0.35
N THR A 257 -14.41 -20.32 -0.09
CA THR A 257 -14.07 -19.41 -1.20
C THR A 257 -14.83 -19.77 -2.50
N ALA A 258 -14.87 -21.06 -2.85
CA ALA A 258 -15.60 -21.53 -4.02
C ALA A 258 -17.10 -21.29 -3.92
N GLN A 259 -17.68 -21.49 -2.74
CA GLN A 259 -19.10 -21.23 -2.45
C GLN A 259 -19.47 -19.76 -2.57
N LEU A 260 -18.62 -18.87 -2.04
CA LEU A 260 -18.84 -17.42 -2.05
C LEU A 260 -18.61 -16.79 -3.43
N GLY A 261 -17.88 -17.46 -4.33
CA GLY A 261 -17.44 -16.89 -5.60
C GLY A 261 -16.41 -15.76 -5.49
N GLN A 262 -15.92 -15.54 -4.28
CA GLN A 262 -14.84 -14.59 -3.96
C GLN A 262 -14.04 -15.12 -2.78
N THR A 263 -12.75 -14.77 -2.71
CA THR A 263 -11.89 -15.17 -1.61
C THR A 263 -11.90 -14.10 -0.53
N PRO A 264 -12.37 -14.39 0.70
CA PRO A 264 -12.22 -13.49 1.83
C PRO A 264 -10.76 -13.08 2.06
N LEU A 265 -10.50 -11.82 2.44
CA LEU A 265 -9.15 -11.27 2.54
C LEU A 265 -8.27 -12.04 3.53
N TYR A 266 -8.83 -12.46 4.68
CA TYR A 266 -8.09 -13.24 5.67
C TYR A 266 -7.76 -14.67 5.18
N ILE A 267 -8.59 -15.26 4.31
CA ILE A 267 -8.29 -16.54 3.65
C ILE A 267 -7.17 -16.36 2.61
N PHE A 268 -7.21 -15.29 1.83
CA PHE A 268 -6.11 -14.96 0.94
C PHE A 268 -4.79 -14.86 1.68
N ASP A 269 -4.81 -14.22 2.85
CA ASP A 269 -3.61 -14.07 3.67
C ASP A 269 -3.06 -15.44 4.11
N ARG A 270 -3.92 -16.30 4.61
CA ARG A 270 -3.54 -17.67 5.01
C ARG A 270 -3.02 -18.49 3.82
N LEU A 271 -3.67 -18.42 2.66
CA LEU A 271 -3.24 -19.13 1.45
C LEU A 271 -1.88 -18.66 0.91
N ARG A 272 -1.49 -17.39 1.16
CA ARG A 272 -0.16 -16.87 0.78
C ARG A 272 0.97 -17.39 1.65
N GLY A 273 0.67 -17.94 2.82
CA GLY A 273 1.67 -18.47 3.73
C GLY A 273 2.55 -17.38 4.35
N ARG A 274 3.83 -17.67 4.57
CA ARG A 274 4.81 -16.72 5.10
C ARG A 274 5.12 -15.64 4.08
N GLN A 275 4.99 -14.37 4.49
CA GLN A 275 5.06 -13.22 3.59
C GLN A 275 6.04 -12.15 4.05
N VAL A 276 6.55 -11.42 3.08
CA VAL A 276 7.19 -10.11 3.24
C VAL A 276 6.51 -9.14 2.28
N TRP A 277 6.14 -7.97 2.77
CA TRP A 277 5.58 -6.89 1.96
C TRP A 277 6.54 -5.71 1.97
N VAL A 278 6.79 -5.15 0.80
CA VAL A 278 7.68 -3.99 0.64
C VAL A 278 6.95 -2.89 -0.11
N GLN A 279 6.86 -1.73 0.51
CA GLN A 279 6.35 -0.51 -0.12
C GLN A 279 7.51 0.16 -0.84
N TYR A 280 7.32 0.42 -2.13
CA TYR A 280 8.24 1.12 -3.02
C TYR A 280 7.71 2.51 -3.39
N ASP A 281 8.49 3.26 -4.16
CA ASP A 281 8.08 4.54 -4.74
C ASP A 281 6.88 4.39 -5.69
N LYS A 282 6.29 5.50 -6.09
CA LYS A 282 5.13 5.58 -7.02
C LYS A 282 3.90 4.77 -6.54
N GLY A 283 3.67 4.65 -5.24
CA GLY A 283 2.54 3.88 -4.71
C GLY A 283 2.62 2.36 -4.94
N VAL A 284 3.76 1.85 -5.45
CA VAL A 284 3.92 0.42 -5.73
C VAL A 284 4.23 -0.35 -4.45
N MET A 285 3.47 -1.39 -4.16
CA MET A 285 3.73 -2.34 -3.09
C MET A 285 3.81 -3.75 -3.65
N VAL A 286 4.78 -4.54 -3.20
CA VAL A 286 4.92 -5.94 -3.59
C VAL A 286 4.80 -6.84 -2.37
N ARG A 287 3.93 -7.86 -2.47
CA ARG A 287 3.81 -8.97 -1.53
C ARG A 287 4.60 -10.15 -2.06
N PHE A 288 5.58 -10.61 -1.31
CA PHE A 288 6.31 -11.85 -1.57
C PHE A 288 5.75 -12.93 -0.68
N ALA A 289 5.31 -14.03 -1.26
CA ALA A 289 4.55 -15.07 -0.57
C ALA A 289 5.16 -16.46 -0.75
N HIS A 290 4.62 -17.43 -0.02
CA HIS A 290 5.08 -18.82 0.05
C HIS A 290 6.54 -18.98 0.50
N LEU A 291 7.07 -17.99 1.25
CA LEU A 291 8.47 -18.03 1.68
C LEU A 291 8.75 -19.21 2.64
N ASP A 292 9.91 -19.85 2.50
CA ASP A 292 10.43 -20.82 3.46
C ASP A 292 10.90 -20.14 4.74
N ALA A 293 11.68 -19.07 4.55
CA ALA A 293 12.23 -18.27 5.65
C ALA A 293 12.33 -16.80 5.24
N ILE A 294 12.30 -15.93 6.23
CA ILE A 294 12.58 -14.48 6.09
C ILE A 294 14.02 -14.22 6.54
N ALA A 295 14.72 -13.30 5.90
CA ALA A 295 16.07 -12.91 6.33
C ALA A 295 16.05 -12.41 7.79
N LYS A 296 16.97 -12.92 8.62
CA LYS A 296 16.94 -12.77 10.09
C LYS A 296 16.93 -11.32 10.58
N ASP A 297 17.56 -10.42 9.82
CA ASP A 297 17.69 -9.01 10.14
C ASP A 297 16.61 -8.15 9.47
N LEU A 298 15.66 -8.77 8.75
CA LEU A 298 14.54 -8.06 8.14
C LEU A 298 13.45 -7.82 9.19
N HIS A 299 12.96 -6.60 9.25
CA HIS A 299 11.89 -6.18 10.16
C HIS A 299 11.08 -5.05 9.53
N VAL A 300 9.87 -4.83 10.01
CA VAL A 300 9.04 -3.70 9.58
C VAL A 300 9.77 -2.38 9.85
N GLY A 301 9.71 -1.46 8.88
CA GLY A 301 10.44 -0.19 8.90
C GLY A 301 11.87 -0.28 8.34
N LYS A 302 12.41 -1.47 8.08
CA LYS A 302 13.73 -1.61 7.46
C LYS A 302 13.70 -1.09 6.03
N LYS A 303 14.64 -0.19 5.71
CA LYS A 303 14.91 0.25 4.33
C LYS A 303 15.66 -0.84 3.59
N VAL A 304 15.24 -1.14 2.38
CA VAL A 304 15.82 -2.16 1.49
C VAL A 304 16.26 -1.56 0.17
N THR A 305 17.14 -2.26 -0.52
CA THR A 305 17.60 -1.96 -1.87
C THR A 305 17.58 -3.25 -2.69
N GLU A 306 17.82 -3.17 -3.96
CA GLU A 306 17.85 -4.27 -4.92
C GLU A 306 18.81 -5.42 -4.54
N SER A 307 19.82 -5.13 -3.71
CA SER A 307 20.76 -6.13 -3.20
C SER A 307 20.35 -6.75 -1.86
N THR A 308 19.22 -6.32 -1.29
CA THR A 308 18.75 -6.82 0.02
C THR A 308 18.02 -8.14 -0.15
N ILE A 309 18.53 -9.19 0.50
CA ILE A 309 17.80 -10.46 0.62
C ILE A 309 16.66 -10.25 1.63
N ILE A 310 15.42 -10.51 1.19
CA ILE A 310 14.22 -10.40 2.03
C ILE A 310 13.79 -11.74 2.61
N GLY A 311 14.13 -12.85 1.95
CA GLY A 311 13.77 -14.19 2.36
C GLY A 311 14.27 -15.24 1.39
N PHE A 312 13.69 -16.43 1.47
CA PHE A 312 14.05 -17.58 0.66
C PHE A 312 12.78 -18.22 0.11
N VAL A 313 12.87 -18.74 -1.13
CA VAL A 313 11.73 -19.40 -1.79
C VAL A 313 11.26 -20.60 -0.98
N GLY A 314 9.95 -20.80 -0.91
CA GLY A 314 9.34 -21.91 -0.19
C GLY A 314 8.05 -22.38 -0.83
N ASN A 315 7.19 -22.98 -0.01
CA ASN A 315 5.85 -23.42 -0.39
C ASN A 315 4.82 -23.21 0.71
N SER A 316 5.12 -22.40 1.75
CA SER A 316 4.20 -22.15 2.87
C SER A 316 2.81 -21.72 2.39
N GLY A 317 1.76 -22.12 3.09
CA GLY A 317 0.35 -21.87 2.72
C GLY A 317 -0.18 -22.72 1.55
N THR A 318 0.67 -23.47 0.85
CA THR A 318 0.27 -24.36 -0.24
C THR A 318 -0.14 -25.75 0.27
N SER A 319 -0.77 -26.55 -0.59
CA SER A 319 -1.03 -27.95 -0.25
C SER A 319 0.27 -28.76 -0.07
N GLY A 320 1.35 -28.40 -0.76
CA GLY A 320 2.64 -29.05 -0.61
C GLY A 320 3.27 -28.87 0.76
N ALA A 321 3.09 -27.68 1.36
CA ALA A 321 3.53 -27.42 2.72
C ALA A 321 2.69 -28.18 3.74
N VAL A 322 1.36 -28.10 3.62
CA VAL A 322 0.43 -28.72 4.58
C VAL A 322 0.54 -30.26 4.55
N ASN A 323 0.75 -30.85 3.36
CA ASN A 323 1.00 -32.29 3.20
C ASN A 323 2.44 -32.70 3.53
N ASN A 324 3.34 -31.73 3.73
CA ASN A 324 4.77 -31.95 3.94
C ASN A 324 5.41 -32.85 2.87
N ASP A 325 5.03 -32.68 1.60
CA ASP A 325 5.50 -33.49 0.47
C ASP A 325 6.53 -32.76 -0.42
N GLY A 326 6.88 -31.49 -0.08
CA GLY A 326 7.83 -30.67 -0.80
C GLY A 326 7.34 -30.18 -2.17
N SER A 327 6.11 -30.49 -2.55
CA SER A 327 5.54 -30.03 -3.81
C SER A 327 5.18 -28.53 -3.77
N GLN A 328 4.87 -27.98 -4.93
CA GLN A 328 4.45 -26.58 -5.11
C GLN A 328 5.46 -25.52 -4.61
N LEU A 329 6.75 -25.89 -4.60
CA LEU A 329 7.81 -24.93 -4.33
C LEU A 329 7.85 -23.86 -5.43
N HIS A 330 7.62 -22.60 -5.06
CA HIS A 330 7.71 -21.45 -5.96
C HIS A 330 7.71 -20.14 -5.17
N LEU A 331 8.17 -19.06 -5.80
CA LEU A 331 7.90 -17.71 -5.32
C LEU A 331 6.63 -17.20 -5.98
N HIS A 332 5.66 -16.80 -5.17
CA HIS A 332 4.51 -16.00 -5.62
C HIS A 332 4.73 -14.54 -5.23
N LYS A 333 4.43 -13.59 -6.12
CA LYS A 333 4.42 -12.17 -5.79
C LYS A 333 3.24 -11.44 -6.42
N ASP A 334 2.54 -10.64 -5.61
CA ASP A 334 1.56 -9.66 -6.06
C ASP A 334 2.23 -8.30 -6.25
N ILE A 335 1.81 -7.53 -7.25
CA ILE A 335 2.19 -6.12 -7.41
C ILE A 335 0.91 -5.29 -7.30
N LEU A 336 0.90 -4.37 -6.36
CA LEU A 336 -0.19 -3.42 -6.14
C LEU A 336 0.29 -2.00 -6.43
N ILE A 337 -0.61 -1.19 -6.96
CA ILE A 337 -0.42 0.24 -7.16
C ILE A 337 -1.53 0.94 -6.39
N TYR A 338 -1.16 1.75 -5.39
CA TYR A 338 -2.11 2.39 -4.46
C TYR A 338 -3.18 1.43 -3.90
N GLY A 339 -2.74 0.21 -3.52
CA GLY A 339 -3.59 -0.82 -2.92
C GLY A 339 -4.35 -1.72 -3.90
N GLU A 340 -4.37 -1.41 -5.19
CA GLU A 340 -5.04 -2.18 -6.23
C GLU A 340 -4.06 -3.03 -7.06
N LEU A 341 -4.48 -4.24 -7.43
CA LEU A 341 -3.66 -5.14 -8.25
C LEU A 341 -3.46 -4.55 -9.65
N PHE A 342 -2.20 -4.36 -10.06
CA PHE A 342 -1.83 -3.67 -11.29
C PHE A 342 -2.48 -4.23 -12.55
N TRP A 343 -2.76 -5.52 -12.58
CA TRP A 343 -3.27 -6.24 -13.77
C TRP A 343 -4.78 -6.11 -13.99
N LYS A 344 -5.55 -5.63 -13.01
CA LYS A 344 -7.02 -5.59 -13.08
C LYS A 344 -7.57 -4.92 -14.36
N PRO A 345 -6.99 -3.81 -14.86
CA PRO A 345 -7.49 -3.17 -16.07
C PRO A 345 -7.19 -3.92 -17.37
N TYR A 346 -6.28 -4.91 -17.34
CA TYR A 346 -5.73 -5.54 -18.53
C TYR A 346 -6.29 -6.93 -18.79
N THR A 347 -6.34 -7.31 -20.06
CA THR A 347 -6.53 -8.71 -20.46
C THR A 347 -5.32 -9.56 -20.06
N LEU A 348 -5.48 -10.87 -20.02
CA LEU A 348 -4.39 -11.78 -19.69
C LEU A 348 -3.20 -11.68 -20.67
N GLU A 349 -3.45 -11.43 -21.96
CA GLU A 349 -2.39 -11.28 -22.97
C GLU A 349 -1.65 -9.95 -22.81
N GLU A 350 -2.33 -8.86 -22.48
CA GLU A 350 -1.72 -7.59 -22.15
C GLU A 350 -0.90 -7.70 -20.85
N THR A 351 -1.45 -8.34 -19.82
CA THR A 351 -0.73 -8.62 -18.57
C THR A 351 0.54 -9.44 -18.82
N LYS A 352 0.45 -10.46 -19.68
CA LYS A 352 1.62 -11.25 -20.10
C LYS A 352 2.67 -10.38 -20.79
N LYS A 353 2.25 -9.50 -21.71
CA LYS A 353 3.16 -8.55 -22.37
C LYS A 353 3.88 -7.68 -21.36
N ILE A 354 3.14 -7.05 -20.44
CA ILE A 354 3.69 -6.21 -19.37
C ILE A 354 4.74 -6.98 -18.56
N VAL A 355 4.38 -8.16 -18.06
CA VAL A 355 5.24 -8.97 -17.18
C VAL A 355 6.50 -9.45 -17.90
N VAL A 356 6.40 -9.83 -19.18
CA VAL A 356 7.54 -10.27 -19.99
C VAL A 356 8.49 -9.14 -20.32
N GLU A 357 7.99 -7.96 -20.66
CA GLU A 357 8.84 -6.79 -20.95
C GLU A 357 9.62 -6.33 -19.70
N ILE A 358 8.99 -6.39 -18.51
CA ILE A 358 9.66 -5.96 -17.27
C ILE A 358 10.61 -7.03 -16.74
N PHE A 359 10.24 -8.32 -16.78
CA PHE A 359 10.95 -9.39 -16.07
C PHE A 359 11.46 -10.51 -16.97
N GLY A 360 11.29 -10.43 -18.29
CA GLY A 360 11.63 -11.54 -19.21
C GLY A 360 13.07 -11.61 -19.66
N ASN A 361 13.83 -10.50 -19.58
CA ASN A 361 15.23 -10.40 -20.08
C ASN A 361 16.26 -10.68 -19.01
#